data_ff8dd839e3078a1f5d33593b3125a5cc
#
_entry.id   ff8dd839e3078a1f5d33593b3125a5cc
#
_cell.length_a   1.000
_cell.length_b   1.000
_cell.length_c   1.000
_cell.angle_alpha   90.00
_cell.angle_beta   90.00
_cell.angle_gamma   90.00
#
_symmetry.space_group_name_H-M   'P 1'
#
loop_
_entity.id
_entity.type
_entity.pdbx_description
1 polymer ?
#
loop_
_entity_poly.entity_id
_entity_poly.type
_entity_poly.pdbx_seq_one_letter_code
_entity_poly.pdbx_strand_id
1 'polypeptide(L)'
;MRIVISHPKAANRELWCAEMTTLLPGATVFAWQPGDPPGQADYAIGWHPGAALFTAVSGIKAFFSSGAGVDHVLGEPGYPADLPLIRLEDAGMARQMAEYCIYEVIRIYHQRERYEQQQRQHVWRELEPPPRTGFGVGVMGLGVLGAAVAGALSGLGYPVRGYSRSPREIAGIACFSGDAELPRFLAGCRVLILMLPLTAATTALVGRDFLAQLPAGAHLVNVARGALIIEDDLLAALDSGRLAGATLDVFGQEPLPGGHRFWDHPRVRITPHVAAITLVAESARQVAAKISKLELGEPVSGLVDRSRGY
;
A
#
# COMPACT_ATOMS: atom_id res chain seq x y z
N MET A 1 -0.26 -5.08 32.42
CA MET A 1 0.17 -5.16 31.01
C MET A 1 1.00 -3.93 30.67
N ARG A 2 2.10 -4.11 29.94
CA ARG A 2 3.02 -3.04 29.53
C ARG A 2 3.10 -3.02 28.00
N ILE A 3 3.01 -1.82 27.41
CA ILE A 3 3.02 -1.64 25.95
C ILE A 3 4.11 -0.63 25.59
N VAL A 4 5.02 -1.04 24.71
CA VAL A 4 6.09 -0.17 24.19
C VAL A 4 5.73 0.36 22.80
N ILE A 5 5.92 1.66 22.60
CA ILE A 5 5.73 2.33 21.30
C ILE A 5 7.10 2.68 20.73
N SER A 6 7.41 2.14 19.53
CA SER A 6 8.65 2.44 18.80
C SER A 6 8.32 2.95 17.39
N HIS A 7 8.58 4.22 17.15
CA HIS A 7 8.32 4.87 15.86
C HIS A 7 9.40 5.92 15.59
N PRO A 8 9.93 6.08 14.37
CA PRO A 8 11.01 7.03 14.11
C PRO A 8 10.61 8.51 14.36
N LYS A 9 9.35 8.87 14.13
CA LYS A 9 8.84 10.23 14.36
C LYS A 9 8.38 10.38 15.82
N ALA A 10 8.94 11.33 16.58
CA ALA A 10 8.59 11.59 17.98
C ALA A 10 7.09 11.90 18.16
N ALA A 11 6.52 12.78 17.34
CA ALA A 11 5.11 13.13 17.40
C ALA A 11 4.18 11.89 17.26
N ASN A 12 4.55 10.92 16.43
CA ASN A 12 3.76 9.69 16.31
C ASN A 12 3.88 8.83 17.58
N ARG A 13 5.07 8.76 18.21
CA ARG A 13 5.22 8.03 19.49
C ARG A 13 4.32 8.62 20.57
N GLU A 14 4.29 9.95 20.69
CA GLU A 14 3.44 10.66 21.65
C GLU A 14 1.95 10.40 21.39
N LEU A 15 1.50 10.53 20.16
CA LEU A 15 0.11 10.25 19.78
C LEU A 15 -0.29 8.80 20.06
N TRP A 16 0.54 7.82 19.68
CA TRP A 16 0.28 6.42 19.97
C TRP A 16 0.23 6.15 21.49
N CYS A 17 1.14 6.75 22.27
CA CYS A 17 1.11 6.61 23.74
C CYS A 17 -0.19 7.17 24.32
N ALA A 18 -0.61 8.35 23.90
CA ALA A 18 -1.84 8.99 24.40
C ALA A 18 -3.09 8.15 24.06
N GLU A 19 -3.24 7.74 22.81
CA GLU A 19 -4.38 6.92 22.37
C GLU A 19 -4.41 5.57 23.10
N MET A 20 -3.29 4.86 23.17
CA MET A 20 -3.25 3.55 23.81
C MET A 20 -3.50 3.64 25.32
N THR A 21 -3.02 4.68 25.99
CA THR A 21 -3.30 4.93 27.42
C THR A 21 -4.81 5.15 27.66
N THR A 22 -5.45 5.90 26.76
CA THR A 22 -6.90 6.14 26.81
C THR A 22 -7.71 4.86 26.59
N LEU A 23 -7.32 4.07 25.58
CA LEU A 23 -8.04 2.86 25.16
C LEU A 23 -7.83 1.67 26.10
N LEU A 24 -6.70 1.62 26.80
CA LEU A 24 -6.33 0.55 27.73
C LEU A 24 -5.87 1.13 29.09
N PRO A 25 -6.79 1.69 29.86
CA PRO A 25 -6.44 2.45 31.08
C PRO A 25 -5.73 1.63 32.17
N GLY A 26 -5.80 0.29 32.11
CA GLY A 26 -5.04 -0.60 33.00
C GLY A 26 -3.63 -0.93 32.52
N ALA A 27 -3.19 -0.42 31.36
CA ALA A 27 -1.86 -0.67 30.81
C ALA A 27 -0.88 0.46 31.14
N THR A 28 0.39 0.10 31.32
CA THR A 28 1.50 1.06 31.31
C THR A 28 1.99 1.20 29.89
N VAL A 29 1.74 2.35 29.25
CA VAL A 29 2.19 2.66 27.88
C VAL A 29 3.39 3.60 27.93
N PHE A 30 4.46 3.29 27.21
CA PHE A 30 5.66 4.11 27.16
C PHE A 30 6.30 4.13 25.78
N ALA A 31 6.92 5.25 25.44
CA ALA A 31 7.73 5.37 24.23
C ALA A 31 9.12 4.78 24.46
N TRP A 32 9.73 4.25 23.40
CA TRP A 32 11.11 3.78 23.39
C TRP A 32 11.78 4.14 22.06
N GLN A 33 13.06 4.49 22.13
CA GLN A 33 13.91 4.75 20.97
C GLN A 33 15.34 4.22 21.21
N PRO A 34 16.15 4.00 20.16
CA PRO A 34 17.54 3.60 20.32
C PRO A 34 18.31 4.54 21.24
N GLY A 35 18.97 3.98 22.26
CA GLY A 35 19.68 4.72 23.31
C GLY A 35 18.91 4.85 24.63
N ASP A 36 17.62 4.58 24.66
CA ASP A 36 16.86 4.49 25.90
C ASP A 36 17.26 3.26 26.72
N PRO A 37 17.08 3.28 28.06
CA PRO A 37 17.36 2.14 28.91
C PRO A 37 16.60 0.88 28.50
N PRO A 38 17.18 -0.31 28.79
CA PRO A 38 16.46 -1.57 28.63
C PRO A 38 15.16 -1.61 29.41
N GLY A 39 14.16 -2.31 28.89
CA GLY A 39 12.85 -2.39 29.52
C GLY A 39 12.17 -3.75 29.37
N GLN A 40 10.94 -3.82 29.85
CA GLN A 40 10.05 -4.97 29.67
C GLN A 40 8.71 -4.50 29.15
N ALA A 41 8.16 -5.23 28.17
CA ALA A 41 6.82 -4.99 27.65
C ALA A 41 6.16 -6.31 27.26
N ASP A 42 4.83 -6.37 27.37
CA ASP A 42 4.03 -7.49 26.90
C ASP A 42 3.77 -7.37 25.39
N TYR A 43 3.59 -6.14 24.88
CA TYR A 43 3.30 -5.84 23.49
C TYR A 43 4.16 -4.68 23.00
N ALA A 44 4.52 -4.74 21.72
CA ALA A 44 5.20 -3.64 21.04
C ALA A 44 4.38 -3.16 19.83
N ILE A 45 4.34 -1.85 19.61
CA ILE A 45 3.67 -1.22 18.47
C ILE A 45 4.70 -0.34 17.78
N GLY A 46 4.83 -0.45 16.44
CA GLY A 46 5.84 0.39 15.78
C GLY A 46 5.83 0.36 14.26
N TRP A 47 6.65 1.26 13.73
CA TRP A 47 7.02 1.37 12.33
C TRP A 47 8.54 1.47 12.24
N HIS A 48 9.18 0.59 11.46
CA HIS A 48 10.64 0.45 11.45
C HIS A 48 11.24 0.33 12.86
N PRO A 49 10.93 -0.76 13.59
CA PRO A 49 11.30 -0.88 15.03
C PRO A 49 12.81 -0.86 15.27
N GLY A 50 13.61 -1.29 14.27
CA GLY A 50 15.05 -1.50 14.42
C GLY A 50 15.39 -2.70 15.32
N ALA A 51 16.50 -3.38 15.02
CA ALA A 51 16.99 -4.52 15.82
C ALA A 51 17.17 -4.19 17.31
N ALA A 52 17.53 -2.94 17.61
CA ALA A 52 17.78 -2.48 18.96
C ALA A 52 16.56 -2.61 19.89
N LEU A 53 15.34 -2.47 19.35
CA LEU A 53 14.12 -2.65 20.17
C LEU A 53 14.06 -4.06 20.76
N PHE A 54 14.28 -5.07 19.94
CA PHE A 54 14.13 -6.49 20.33
C PHE A 54 15.28 -7.00 21.20
N THR A 55 16.41 -6.30 21.26
CA THR A 55 17.50 -6.60 22.17
C THR A 55 17.37 -5.86 23.49
N ALA A 56 16.79 -4.66 23.49
CA ALA A 56 16.67 -3.81 24.68
C ALA A 56 15.36 -4.04 25.45
N VAL A 57 14.29 -4.44 24.79
CA VAL A 57 12.98 -4.65 25.43
C VAL A 57 12.63 -6.13 25.41
N SER A 58 12.59 -6.72 26.61
CA SER A 58 12.28 -8.15 26.80
C SER A 58 10.79 -8.39 27.08
N GLY A 59 10.35 -9.66 26.93
CA GLY A 59 9.02 -10.12 27.32
C GLY A 59 7.92 -9.87 26.28
N ILE A 60 8.26 -9.35 25.07
CA ILE A 60 7.28 -9.04 24.03
C ILE A 60 6.63 -10.33 23.53
N LYS A 61 5.32 -10.43 23.67
CA LYS A 61 4.47 -11.55 23.22
C LYS A 61 4.02 -11.40 21.77
N ALA A 62 3.83 -10.17 21.28
CA ALA A 62 3.50 -9.86 19.89
C ALA A 62 3.94 -8.44 19.53
N PHE A 63 4.31 -8.25 18.26
CA PHE A 63 4.59 -6.95 17.66
C PHE A 63 3.45 -6.54 16.72
N PHE A 64 2.93 -5.34 16.90
CA PHE A 64 1.92 -4.74 16.02
C PHE A 64 2.58 -3.74 15.08
N SER A 65 2.51 -4.01 13.77
CA SER A 65 2.89 -3.01 12.78
C SER A 65 1.89 -1.86 12.79
N SER A 66 2.38 -0.63 12.85
CA SER A 66 1.54 0.57 12.76
C SER A 66 1.14 0.93 11.31
N GLY A 67 1.29 -0.01 10.39
CA GLY A 67 0.88 0.09 8.98
C GLY A 67 0.33 -1.23 8.44
N ALA A 68 -0.26 -1.18 7.24
CA ALA A 68 -0.80 -2.37 6.58
C ALA A 68 0.29 -3.25 5.94
N GLY A 69 1.34 -2.63 5.40
CA GLY A 69 2.49 -3.35 4.85
C GLY A 69 3.48 -3.74 5.95
N VAL A 70 4.10 -4.91 5.83
CA VAL A 70 4.96 -5.49 6.86
C VAL A 70 6.34 -5.90 6.36
N ASP A 71 6.61 -5.70 5.09
CA ASP A 71 7.87 -6.00 4.41
C ASP A 71 9.09 -5.41 5.14
N HIS A 72 8.97 -4.17 5.61
CA HIS A 72 10.01 -3.47 6.37
C HIS A 72 10.25 -4.07 7.77
N VAL A 73 9.25 -4.71 8.39
CA VAL A 73 9.43 -5.41 9.67
C VAL A 73 10.01 -6.80 9.45
N LEU A 74 9.52 -7.52 8.44
CA LEU A 74 10.03 -8.86 8.10
C LEU A 74 11.47 -8.82 7.61
N GLY A 75 11.88 -7.74 6.96
CA GLY A 75 13.26 -7.49 6.52
C GLY A 75 14.18 -6.91 7.60
N GLU A 76 13.67 -6.63 8.81
CA GLU A 76 14.47 -6.03 9.88
C GLU A 76 15.46 -7.04 10.46
N PRO A 77 16.78 -6.79 10.36
CA PRO A 77 17.78 -7.62 11.00
C PRO A 77 17.53 -7.71 12.51
N GLY A 78 17.45 -8.93 13.07
CA GLY A 78 17.23 -9.14 14.51
C GLY A 78 15.75 -9.15 14.93
N TYR A 79 14.78 -9.08 13.98
CA TYR A 79 13.40 -9.37 14.32
C TYR A 79 13.27 -10.84 14.75
N PRO A 80 12.77 -11.15 15.97
CA PRO A 80 12.76 -12.52 16.49
C PRO A 80 11.90 -13.44 15.60
N ALA A 81 12.46 -14.62 15.25
CA ALA A 81 11.80 -15.55 14.33
C ALA A 81 10.42 -16.02 14.85
N ASP A 82 10.30 -16.21 16.14
CA ASP A 82 9.07 -16.74 16.76
C ASP A 82 8.12 -15.66 17.26
N LEU A 83 8.50 -14.36 17.15
CA LEU A 83 7.63 -13.28 17.61
C LEU A 83 6.47 -13.08 16.65
N PRO A 84 5.19 -13.24 17.07
CA PRO A 84 4.04 -12.96 16.24
C PRO A 84 4.05 -11.51 15.74
N LEU A 85 3.88 -11.34 14.42
CA LEU A 85 3.69 -10.05 13.77
C LEU A 85 2.23 -9.88 13.39
N ILE A 86 1.60 -8.82 13.88
CA ILE A 86 0.20 -8.49 13.61
C ILE A 86 0.15 -7.15 12.89
N ARG A 87 -0.45 -7.12 11.70
CA ARG A 87 -0.57 -5.91 10.88
C ARG A 87 -1.90 -5.20 11.09
N LEU A 88 -1.92 -3.92 10.74
CA LEU A 88 -3.18 -3.22 10.50
C LEU A 88 -3.83 -3.77 9.23
N GLU A 89 -5.18 -3.81 9.21
CA GLU A 89 -5.93 -4.30 8.05
C GLU A 89 -6.54 -3.14 7.27
N ASP A 90 -7.46 -2.40 7.86
CA ASP A 90 -8.03 -1.19 7.26
C ASP A 90 -7.66 0.04 8.09
N ALA A 91 -8.20 0.16 9.30
CA ALA A 91 -7.98 1.29 10.20
C ALA A 91 -8.14 2.66 9.51
N GLY A 92 -9.14 2.80 8.62
CA GLY A 92 -9.43 4.02 7.87
C GLY A 92 -8.57 4.23 6.61
N MET A 93 -7.66 3.31 6.29
CA MET A 93 -6.82 3.40 5.09
C MET A 93 -7.57 3.03 3.80
N ALA A 94 -8.56 2.12 3.87
CA ALA A 94 -9.29 1.67 2.69
C ALA A 94 -10.03 2.82 2.00
N ARG A 95 -10.63 3.72 2.78
CA ARG A 95 -11.29 4.91 2.24
C ARG A 95 -10.31 5.85 1.55
N GLN A 96 -9.20 6.18 2.20
CA GLN A 96 -8.16 7.07 1.64
C GLN A 96 -7.60 6.49 0.33
N MET A 97 -7.28 5.20 0.33
CA MET A 97 -6.76 4.50 -0.84
C MET A 97 -7.78 4.49 -1.99
N ALA A 98 -9.06 4.30 -1.68
CA ALA A 98 -10.12 4.37 -2.68
C ALA A 98 -10.26 5.79 -3.25
N GLU A 99 -10.26 6.83 -2.41
CA GLU A 99 -10.32 8.23 -2.83
C GLU A 99 -9.14 8.60 -3.75
N TYR A 100 -7.92 8.18 -3.40
CA TYR A 100 -6.73 8.40 -4.22
C TYR A 100 -6.84 7.71 -5.59
N CYS A 101 -7.17 6.42 -5.60
CA CYS A 101 -7.28 5.65 -6.84
C CYS A 101 -8.44 6.14 -7.73
N ILE A 102 -9.57 6.52 -7.14
CA ILE A 102 -10.71 7.12 -7.85
C ILE A 102 -10.29 8.42 -8.53
N TYR A 103 -9.59 9.30 -7.80
CA TYR A 103 -9.08 10.56 -8.37
C TYR A 103 -8.20 10.29 -9.59
N GLU A 104 -7.25 9.36 -9.49
CA GLU A 104 -6.36 9.04 -10.61
C GLU A 104 -7.12 8.43 -11.80
N VAL A 105 -8.04 7.51 -11.57
CA VAL A 105 -8.85 6.90 -12.63
C VAL A 105 -9.72 7.95 -13.33
N ILE A 106 -10.37 8.84 -12.58
CA ILE A 106 -11.20 9.94 -13.14
C ILE A 106 -10.33 10.89 -13.96
N ARG A 107 -9.18 11.28 -13.44
CA ARG A 107 -8.21 12.16 -14.12
C ARG A 107 -7.79 11.58 -15.46
N ILE A 108 -7.42 10.30 -15.48
CA ILE A 108 -7.00 9.58 -16.69
C ILE A 108 -8.17 9.45 -17.68
N TYR A 109 -9.34 9.01 -17.22
CA TYR A 109 -10.51 8.81 -18.04
C TYR A 109 -10.95 10.10 -18.74
N HIS A 110 -10.98 11.22 -18.01
CA HIS A 110 -11.34 12.54 -18.56
C HIS A 110 -10.18 13.28 -19.21
N GLN A 111 -9.04 12.63 -19.42
CA GLN A 111 -7.87 13.20 -20.10
C GLN A 111 -7.44 14.57 -19.52
N ARG A 112 -7.47 14.72 -18.17
CA ARG A 112 -7.22 16.00 -17.52
C ARG A 112 -5.86 16.59 -17.84
N GLU A 113 -4.83 15.78 -18.00
CA GLU A 113 -3.49 16.25 -18.40
C GLU A 113 -3.48 16.97 -19.75
N ARG A 114 -4.30 16.46 -20.71
CA ARG A 114 -4.43 17.12 -22.01
C ARG A 114 -5.13 18.47 -21.91
N TYR A 115 -6.11 18.59 -21.02
CA TYR A 115 -6.75 19.89 -20.76
C TYR A 115 -5.80 20.86 -20.04
N GLU A 116 -5.00 20.41 -19.11
CA GLU A 116 -3.96 21.22 -18.45
C GLU A 116 -2.91 21.71 -19.48
N GLN A 117 -2.54 20.86 -20.43
CA GLN A 117 -1.65 21.26 -21.53
C GLN A 117 -2.31 22.27 -22.45
N GLN A 118 -3.57 22.05 -22.85
CA GLN A 118 -4.33 23.01 -23.66
C GLN A 118 -4.46 24.37 -22.95
N GLN A 119 -4.72 24.37 -21.65
CA GLN A 119 -4.77 25.61 -20.85
C GLN A 119 -3.46 26.38 -20.94
N ARG A 120 -2.30 25.71 -20.76
CA ARG A 120 -0.98 26.36 -20.89
C ARG A 120 -0.71 26.89 -22.31
N GLN A 121 -1.31 26.26 -23.32
CA GLN A 121 -1.19 26.65 -24.74
C GLN A 121 -2.28 27.62 -25.19
N HIS A 122 -3.20 28.03 -24.32
CA HIS A 122 -4.37 28.86 -24.61
C HIS A 122 -5.26 28.27 -25.73
N VAL A 123 -5.38 26.92 -25.74
CA VAL A 123 -6.18 26.16 -26.70
C VAL A 123 -7.52 25.80 -26.09
N TRP A 124 -8.61 26.25 -26.69
CA TRP A 124 -9.98 25.88 -26.33
C TRP A 124 -10.48 24.79 -27.29
N ARG A 125 -10.36 23.52 -26.88
CA ARG A 125 -10.82 22.37 -27.66
C ARG A 125 -11.35 21.28 -26.78
N GLU A 126 -12.57 20.83 -27.04
CA GLU A 126 -13.19 19.68 -26.40
C GLU A 126 -12.50 18.37 -26.81
N LEU A 127 -12.38 17.44 -25.88
CA LEU A 127 -11.86 16.10 -26.10
C LEU A 127 -12.96 15.09 -25.79
N GLU A 128 -13.25 14.18 -26.70
CA GLU A 128 -14.16 13.08 -26.44
C GLU A 128 -13.54 12.08 -25.47
N PRO A 129 -14.22 11.73 -24.36
CA PRO A 129 -13.75 10.66 -23.49
C PRO A 129 -13.89 9.31 -24.21
N PRO A 130 -13.03 8.32 -23.92
CA PRO A 130 -13.18 6.99 -24.48
C PRO A 130 -14.49 6.35 -24.00
N PRO A 131 -15.08 5.41 -24.80
CA PRO A 131 -16.25 4.68 -24.35
C PRO A 131 -15.96 3.97 -23.02
N ARG A 132 -16.85 4.14 -22.02
CA ARG A 132 -16.63 3.58 -20.67
C ARG A 132 -16.52 2.05 -20.70
N THR A 133 -17.27 1.38 -21.55
CA THR A 133 -17.26 -0.08 -21.72
C THR A 133 -15.90 -0.64 -22.11
N GLY A 134 -15.07 0.13 -22.82
CA GLY A 134 -13.69 -0.23 -23.20
C GLY A 134 -12.62 0.25 -22.22
N PHE A 135 -13.01 0.96 -21.12
CA PHE A 135 -12.06 1.54 -20.17
C PHE A 135 -11.91 0.64 -18.94
N GLY A 136 -11.34 -0.55 -19.13
CA GLY A 136 -11.12 -1.50 -18.04
C GLY A 136 -10.11 -0.99 -17.01
N VAL A 137 -10.48 -1.05 -15.74
CA VAL A 137 -9.60 -0.73 -14.61
C VAL A 137 -9.20 -2.01 -13.90
N GLY A 138 -7.91 -2.35 -13.94
CA GLY A 138 -7.34 -3.49 -13.24
C GLY A 138 -6.89 -3.12 -11.83
N VAL A 139 -7.30 -3.90 -10.84
CA VAL A 139 -6.79 -3.83 -9.47
C VAL A 139 -6.02 -5.11 -9.19
N MET A 140 -4.69 -5.02 -9.11
CA MET A 140 -3.82 -6.15 -8.89
C MET A 140 -3.46 -6.26 -7.40
N GLY A 141 -4.11 -7.19 -6.71
CA GLY A 141 -4.09 -7.38 -5.26
C GLY A 141 -5.46 -7.10 -4.64
N LEU A 142 -6.26 -8.16 -4.42
CA LEU A 142 -7.61 -8.08 -3.86
C LEU A 142 -7.63 -8.39 -2.33
N GLY A 143 -6.66 -7.84 -1.59
CA GLY A 143 -6.70 -7.80 -0.12
C GLY A 143 -7.78 -6.83 0.39
N VAL A 144 -7.77 -6.49 1.67
CA VAL A 144 -8.75 -5.59 2.29
C VAL A 144 -8.81 -4.25 1.52
N LEU A 145 -7.68 -3.59 1.32
CA LEU A 145 -7.61 -2.29 0.64
C LEU A 145 -7.94 -2.40 -0.85
N GLY A 146 -7.40 -3.41 -1.55
CA GLY A 146 -7.64 -3.59 -2.99
C GLY A 146 -9.10 -3.94 -3.32
N ALA A 147 -9.76 -4.74 -2.49
CA ALA A 147 -11.17 -5.04 -2.65
C ALA A 147 -12.04 -3.78 -2.44
N ALA A 148 -11.69 -2.92 -1.48
CA ALA A 148 -12.36 -1.65 -1.27
C ALA A 148 -12.20 -0.69 -2.47
N VAL A 149 -10.98 -0.57 -3.01
CA VAL A 149 -10.71 0.22 -4.23
C VAL A 149 -11.50 -0.31 -5.42
N ALA A 150 -11.47 -1.63 -5.64
CA ALA A 150 -12.18 -2.27 -6.73
C ALA A 150 -13.71 -2.06 -6.63
N GLY A 151 -14.27 -2.22 -5.43
CA GLY A 151 -15.69 -1.99 -5.16
C GLY A 151 -16.09 -0.53 -5.39
N ALA A 152 -15.30 0.41 -4.91
CA ALA A 152 -15.57 1.84 -5.08
C ALA A 152 -15.54 2.26 -6.56
N LEU A 153 -14.57 1.80 -7.34
CA LEU A 153 -14.50 2.06 -8.79
C LEU A 153 -15.66 1.39 -9.55
N SER A 154 -16.04 0.16 -9.18
CA SER A 154 -17.21 -0.51 -9.74
C SER A 154 -18.50 0.26 -9.45
N GLY A 155 -18.66 0.78 -8.23
CA GLY A 155 -19.79 1.63 -7.82
C GLY A 155 -19.91 2.92 -8.64
N LEU A 156 -18.81 3.42 -9.21
CA LEU A 156 -18.80 4.55 -10.15
C LEU A 156 -19.06 4.12 -11.61
N GLY A 157 -19.35 2.84 -11.85
CA GLY A 157 -19.66 2.31 -13.17
C GLY A 157 -18.45 2.07 -14.07
N TYR A 158 -17.24 1.96 -13.56
CA TYR A 158 -16.08 1.50 -14.32
C TYR A 158 -16.10 -0.03 -14.46
N PRO A 159 -15.72 -0.58 -15.65
CA PRO A 159 -15.48 -2.01 -15.81
C PRO A 159 -14.25 -2.42 -15.00
N VAL A 160 -14.46 -2.97 -13.80
CA VAL A 160 -13.35 -3.35 -12.91
C VAL A 160 -12.97 -4.81 -13.11
N ARG A 161 -11.68 -5.04 -13.18
CA ARG A 161 -11.02 -6.34 -13.23
C ARG A 161 -10.15 -6.48 -11.98
N GLY A 162 -10.32 -7.56 -11.23
CA GLY A 162 -9.53 -7.82 -10.04
C GLY A 162 -8.58 -9.00 -10.25
N TYR A 163 -7.36 -8.93 -9.74
CA TYR A 163 -6.41 -10.04 -9.79
C TYR A 163 -5.88 -10.38 -8.39
N SER A 164 -5.85 -11.66 -8.07
CA SER A 164 -5.28 -12.18 -6.81
C SER A 164 -4.60 -13.54 -7.04
N ARG A 165 -3.69 -13.91 -6.13
CA ARG A 165 -3.00 -15.21 -6.21
C ARG A 165 -3.97 -16.40 -6.15
N SER A 166 -4.96 -16.35 -5.27
CA SER A 166 -5.99 -17.36 -5.12
C SER A 166 -7.35 -16.86 -5.63
N PRO A 167 -8.22 -17.73 -6.11
CA PRO A 167 -9.55 -17.35 -6.59
C PRO A 167 -10.32 -16.52 -5.56
N ARG A 168 -11.01 -15.50 -6.04
CA ARG A 168 -11.93 -14.66 -5.27
C ARG A 168 -13.16 -14.35 -6.10
N GLU A 169 -14.27 -14.15 -5.40
CA GLU A 169 -15.51 -13.66 -5.98
C GLU A 169 -15.88 -12.35 -5.28
N ILE A 170 -16.03 -11.29 -6.06
CA ILE A 170 -16.47 -9.98 -5.59
C ILE A 170 -17.58 -9.51 -6.54
N ALA A 171 -18.74 -9.18 -5.98
CA ALA A 171 -19.89 -8.77 -6.78
C ALA A 171 -19.57 -7.57 -7.68
N GLY A 172 -19.91 -7.67 -8.97
CA GLY A 172 -19.68 -6.62 -9.95
C GLY A 172 -18.23 -6.48 -10.44
N ILE A 173 -17.32 -7.40 -10.07
CA ILE A 173 -15.90 -7.37 -10.46
C ILE A 173 -15.55 -8.66 -11.19
N ALA A 174 -14.93 -8.53 -12.37
CA ALA A 174 -14.38 -9.67 -13.08
C ALA A 174 -13.06 -10.10 -12.41
N CYS A 175 -13.10 -11.18 -11.60
CA CYS A 175 -11.94 -11.67 -10.86
C CYS A 175 -11.13 -12.67 -11.68
N PHE A 176 -9.81 -12.59 -11.56
CA PHE A 176 -8.79 -13.44 -12.19
C PHE A 176 -7.81 -13.93 -11.15
N SER A 177 -7.22 -15.10 -11.35
CA SER A 177 -6.25 -15.65 -10.41
C SER A 177 -5.25 -16.59 -11.06
N GLY A 178 -4.05 -16.68 -10.46
CA GLY A 178 -2.97 -17.54 -10.91
C GLY A 178 -2.35 -17.13 -12.25
N ASP A 179 -1.18 -17.69 -12.56
CA ASP A 179 -0.35 -17.26 -13.68
C ASP A 179 -1.03 -17.45 -15.04
N ALA A 180 -1.86 -18.47 -15.18
CA ALA A 180 -2.56 -18.76 -16.43
C ALA A 180 -3.59 -17.67 -16.84
N GLU A 181 -4.17 -16.95 -15.88
CA GLU A 181 -5.12 -15.89 -16.16
C GLU A 181 -4.48 -14.49 -16.20
N LEU A 182 -3.22 -14.35 -15.78
CA LEU A 182 -2.53 -13.06 -15.74
C LEU A 182 -2.52 -12.35 -17.10
N PRO A 183 -2.19 -12.98 -18.23
CA PRO A 183 -2.21 -12.32 -19.53
C PRO A 183 -3.60 -11.80 -19.92
N ARG A 184 -4.64 -12.60 -19.64
CA ARG A 184 -6.04 -12.21 -19.90
C ARG A 184 -6.48 -11.05 -19.01
N PHE A 185 -6.04 -11.02 -17.75
CA PHE A 185 -6.27 -9.90 -16.85
C PHE A 185 -5.63 -8.62 -17.39
N LEU A 186 -4.32 -8.64 -17.68
CA LEU A 186 -3.54 -7.49 -18.13
C LEU A 186 -4.03 -6.92 -19.45
N ALA A 187 -4.38 -7.76 -20.42
CA ALA A 187 -4.86 -7.33 -21.73
C ALA A 187 -6.13 -6.45 -21.69
N GLY A 188 -6.88 -6.51 -20.59
CA GLY A 188 -8.09 -5.68 -20.41
C GLY A 188 -7.89 -4.42 -19.56
N CYS A 189 -6.66 -4.09 -19.12
CA CYS A 189 -6.40 -2.98 -18.20
C CYS A 189 -5.95 -1.71 -18.93
N ARG A 190 -6.86 -0.75 -19.13
CA ARG A 190 -6.48 0.61 -19.58
C ARG A 190 -5.83 1.41 -18.47
N VAL A 191 -6.19 1.13 -17.22
CA VAL A 191 -5.50 1.58 -16.01
C VAL A 191 -5.21 0.33 -15.20
N LEU A 192 -3.97 0.14 -14.78
CA LEU A 192 -3.57 -0.91 -13.85
C LEU A 192 -3.14 -0.29 -12.53
N ILE A 193 -3.82 -0.67 -11.44
CA ILE A 193 -3.52 -0.24 -10.09
C ILE A 193 -2.84 -1.40 -9.36
N LEU A 194 -1.61 -1.18 -8.89
CA LEU A 194 -0.85 -2.15 -8.11
C LEU A 194 -1.16 -2.00 -6.62
N MET A 195 -1.61 -3.08 -6.00
CA MET A 195 -1.94 -3.18 -4.57
C MET A 195 -1.43 -4.50 -3.95
N LEU A 196 -0.39 -5.06 -4.55
CA LEU A 196 0.26 -6.28 -4.07
C LEU A 196 1.16 -6.01 -2.85
N PRO A 197 1.30 -6.96 -1.92
CA PRO A 197 2.37 -6.91 -0.94
C PRO A 197 3.72 -7.11 -1.63
N LEU A 198 4.78 -6.54 -1.05
CA LEU A 198 6.16 -6.82 -1.49
C LEU A 198 6.62 -8.14 -0.86
N THR A 199 6.95 -9.08 -1.70
CA THR A 199 7.45 -10.42 -1.34
C THR A 199 8.53 -10.83 -2.35
N ALA A 200 9.25 -11.92 -2.09
CA ALA A 200 10.20 -12.44 -3.07
C ALA A 200 9.55 -12.74 -4.44
N ALA A 201 8.29 -13.17 -4.45
CA ALA A 201 7.55 -13.48 -5.68
C ALA A 201 7.01 -12.23 -6.41
N THR A 202 6.93 -11.08 -5.76
CA THR A 202 6.39 -9.85 -6.35
C THR A 202 7.45 -8.77 -6.56
N THR A 203 8.63 -8.91 -5.98
CA THR A 203 9.78 -8.04 -6.23
C THR A 203 10.14 -8.07 -7.71
N ALA A 204 10.29 -6.88 -8.33
CA ALA A 204 10.60 -6.70 -9.75
C ALA A 204 9.61 -7.42 -10.72
N LEU A 205 8.38 -7.67 -10.27
CA LEU A 205 7.35 -8.31 -11.08
C LEU A 205 6.99 -7.50 -12.32
N VAL A 206 6.93 -6.18 -12.18
CA VAL A 206 6.50 -5.25 -13.23
C VAL A 206 7.72 -4.80 -14.03
N GLY A 207 8.21 -5.71 -14.88
CA GLY A 207 9.28 -5.47 -15.84
C GLY A 207 8.74 -5.36 -17.27
N ARG A 208 9.64 -5.36 -18.24
CA ARG A 208 9.36 -5.17 -19.69
C ARG A 208 8.29 -6.09 -20.21
N ASP A 209 8.40 -7.39 -19.96
CA ASP A 209 7.49 -8.40 -20.51
C ASP A 209 6.09 -8.31 -19.88
N PHE A 210 6.03 -7.91 -18.61
CA PHE A 210 4.77 -7.63 -17.92
C PHE A 210 4.09 -6.39 -18.54
N LEU A 211 4.82 -5.29 -18.69
CA LEU A 211 4.30 -4.04 -19.27
C LEU A 211 3.89 -4.21 -20.74
N ALA A 212 4.55 -5.10 -21.47
CA ALA A 212 4.18 -5.40 -22.86
C ALA A 212 2.83 -6.10 -23.01
N GLN A 213 2.28 -6.72 -21.96
CA GLN A 213 0.97 -7.36 -21.98
C GLN A 213 -0.20 -6.39 -21.75
N LEU A 214 0.06 -5.19 -21.24
CA LEU A 214 -0.98 -4.15 -21.12
C LEU A 214 -1.40 -3.64 -22.50
N PRO A 215 -2.61 -3.11 -22.68
CA PRO A 215 -2.99 -2.40 -23.91
C PRO A 215 -2.05 -1.23 -24.21
N ALA A 216 -1.77 -0.96 -25.48
CA ALA A 216 -1.00 0.23 -25.84
C ALA A 216 -1.66 1.50 -25.30
N GLY A 217 -0.85 2.39 -24.71
CA GLY A 217 -1.34 3.60 -24.07
C GLY A 217 -2.08 3.36 -22.75
N ALA A 218 -1.86 2.23 -22.07
CA ALA A 218 -2.35 2.03 -20.71
C ALA A 218 -1.63 2.96 -19.71
N HIS A 219 -2.24 3.14 -18.55
CA HIS A 219 -1.67 3.86 -17.41
C HIS A 219 -1.37 2.90 -16.27
N LEU A 220 -0.25 3.11 -15.59
CA LEU A 220 0.13 2.40 -14.38
C LEU A 220 -0.07 3.30 -13.15
N VAL A 221 -0.68 2.77 -12.10
CA VAL A 221 -0.81 3.44 -10.79
C VAL A 221 -0.19 2.52 -9.74
N ASN A 222 0.88 2.96 -9.09
CA ASN A 222 1.49 2.18 -8.01
C ASN A 222 1.29 2.87 -6.66
N VAL A 223 0.45 2.28 -5.84
CA VAL A 223 0.15 2.68 -4.45
C VAL A 223 0.51 1.58 -3.46
N ALA A 224 1.32 0.62 -3.89
CA ALA A 224 1.72 -0.53 -3.09
C ALA A 224 3.16 -0.41 -2.57
N ARG A 225 4.16 -0.80 -3.40
CA ARG A 225 5.60 -0.67 -3.11
C ARG A 225 6.38 -0.37 -4.39
N GLY A 226 7.41 0.48 -4.29
CA GLY A 226 8.27 0.82 -5.42
C GLY A 226 9.00 -0.37 -6.01
N ALA A 227 9.53 -1.25 -5.16
CA ALA A 227 10.30 -2.43 -5.56
C ALA A 227 9.49 -3.51 -6.33
N LEU A 228 8.19 -3.32 -6.51
CA LEU A 228 7.40 -4.14 -7.46
C LEU A 228 7.78 -3.87 -8.92
N ILE A 229 8.34 -2.69 -9.21
CA ILE A 229 8.60 -2.20 -10.56
C ILE A 229 10.11 -2.21 -10.85
N ILE A 230 10.48 -2.64 -12.04
CA ILE A 230 11.81 -2.39 -12.61
C ILE A 230 11.77 -1.00 -13.24
N GLU A 231 12.39 -0.01 -12.58
CA GLU A 231 12.27 1.40 -12.93
C GLU A 231 12.76 1.73 -14.34
N ASP A 232 13.86 1.14 -14.80
CA ASP A 232 14.37 1.33 -16.16
C ASP A 232 13.41 0.78 -17.23
N ASP A 233 12.75 -0.33 -16.97
CA ASP A 233 11.75 -0.89 -17.87
C ASP A 233 10.48 -0.01 -17.93
N LEU A 234 10.06 0.56 -16.79
CA LEU A 234 8.97 1.52 -16.74
C LEU A 234 9.31 2.79 -17.54
N LEU A 235 10.49 3.35 -17.35
CA LEU A 235 10.96 4.52 -18.12
C LEU A 235 10.98 4.23 -19.62
N ALA A 236 11.54 3.08 -20.03
CA ALA A 236 11.56 2.69 -21.44
C ALA A 236 10.14 2.54 -22.03
N ALA A 237 9.18 1.99 -21.26
CA ALA A 237 7.79 1.88 -21.69
C ALA A 237 7.09 3.24 -21.80
N LEU A 238 7.43 4.20 -20.95
CA LEU A 238 6.94 5.57 -21.02
C LEU A 238 7.57 6.33 -22.18
N ASP A 239 8.89 6.26 -22.36
CA ASP A 239 9.62 6.95 -23.42
C ASP A 239 9.17 6.49 -24.82
N SER A 240 8.97 5.18 -25.01
CA SER A 240 8.46 4.63 -26.27
C SER A 240 6.96 4.92 -26.52
N GLY A 241 6.22 5.43 -25.55
CA GLY A 241 4.79 5.61 -25.63
C GLY A 241 3.97 4.31 -25.48
N ARG A 242 4.60 3.21 -25.12
CA ARG A 242 3.90 1.96 -24.80
C ARG A 242 2.92 2.16 -23.65
N LEU A 243 3.33 2.91 -22.63
CA LEU A 243 2.46 3.45 -21.59
C LEU A 243 2.18 4.93 -21.85
N ALA A 244 0.95 5.36 -21.65
CA ALA A 244 0.56 6.76 -21.73
C ALA A 244 1.01 7.56 -20.50
N GLY A 245 1.13 6.92 -19.33
CA GLY A 245 1.58 7.56 -18.11
C GLY A 245 1.70 6.61 -16.94
N ALA A 246 2.32 7.09 -15.87
CA ALA A 246 2.40 6.42 -14.59
C ALA A 246 2.11 7.39 -13.44
N THR A 247 1.38 6.95 -12.43
CA THR A 247 1.25 7.61 -11.12
C THR A 247 1.93 6.75 -10.07
N LEU A 248 2.92 7.31 -9.39
CA LEU A 248 3.76 6.61 -8.44
C LEU A 248 3.65 7.30 -7.07
N ASP A 249 3.08 6.63 -6.10
CA ASP A 249 3.02 7.08 -4.71
C ASP A 249 4.18 6.49 -3.87
N VAL A 250 4.83 5.46 -4.42
CA VAL A 250 5.88 4.68 -3.74
C VAL A 250 7.06 4.42 -4.67
N PHE A 251 8.27 4.31 -4.08
CA PHE A 251 9.54 4.23 -4.81
C PHE A 251 10.46 3.15 -4.25
N GLY A 252 11.44 2.71 -5.05
CA GLY A 252 12.46 1.75 -4.62
C GLY A 252 13.33 2.30 -3.48
N GLN A 253 13.57 3.61 -3.49
CA GLN A 253 14.19 4.36 -2.40
C GLN A 253 13.28 5.50 -1.96
N GLU A 254 12.96 5.57 -0.68
CA GLU A 254 12.16 6.65 -0.07
C GLU A 254 12.93 7.31 1.08
N PRO A 255 13.00 8.65 1.12
CA PRO A 255 12.52 9.62 0.13
C PRO A 255 13.17 9.46 -1.24
N LEU A 256 12.39 9.75 -2.31
CA LEU A 256 12.90 9.72 -3.68
C LEU A 256 14.04 10.74 -3.84
N PRO A 257 15.25 10.33 -4.27
CA PRO A 257 16.38 11.25 -4.45
C PRO A 257 16.05 12.41 -5.40
N GLY A 258 16.52 13.62 -5.07
CA GLY A 258 16.21 14.85 -5.82
C GLY A 258 16.67 14.83 -7.29
N GLY A 259 17.68 14.02 -7.64
CA GLY A 259 18.13 13.85 -9.02
C GLY A 259 17.50 12.66 -9.75
N HIS A 260 16.45 12.05 -9.20
CA HIS A 260 15.84 10.88 -9.82
C HIS A 260 15.09 11.24 -11.11
N ARG A 261 15.23 10.40 -12.14
CA ARG A 261 14.65 10.64 -13.50
C ARG A 261 13.13 10.78 -13.50
N PHE A 262 12.44 10.25 -12.51
CA PHE A 262 10.97 10.39 -12.43
C PHE A 262 10.50 11.82 -12.19
N TRP A 263 11.29 12.66 -11.52
CA TRP A 263 10.89 14.04 -11.22
C TRP A 263 10.57 14.88 -12.46
N ASP A 264 11.40 14.74 -13.49
CA ASP A 264 11.31 15.54 -14.71
C ASP A 264 10.59 14.80 -15.86
N HIS A 265 10.17 13.55 -15.65
CA HIS A 265 9.55 12.78 -16.70
C HIS A 265 8.10 13.24 -16.96
N PRO A 266 7.75 13.74 -18.18
CA PRO A 266 6.48 14.41 -18.47
C PRO A 266 5.24 13.52 -18.34
N ARG A 267 5.42 12.19 -18.29
CA ARG A 267 4.34 11.20 -18.16
C ARG A 267 4.31 10.54 -16.78
N VAL A 268 5.13 11.00 -15.84
CA VAL A 268 5.13 10.50 -14.44
C VAL A 268 4.51 11.53 -13.53
N ARG A 269 3.63 11.08 -12.65
CA ARG A 269 3.12 11.84 -11.52
C ARG A 269 3.60 11.20 -10.23
N ILE A 270 4.00 12.04 -9.30
CA ILE A 270 4.62 11.62 -8.04
C ILE A 270 3.80 12.15 -6.87
N THR A 271 3.57 11.29 -5.89
CA THR A 271 3.15 11.68 -4.55
C THR A 271 4.03 10.98 -3.51
N PRO A 272 4.29 11.60 -2.35
CA PRO A 272 5.30 11.11 -1.41
C PRO A 272 4.71 10.12 -0.39
N HIS A 273 4.24 8.95 -0.86
CA HIS A 273 3.69 7.84 -0.06
C HIS A 273 2.52 8.30 0.84
N VAL A 274 1.51 8.90 0.21
CA VAL A 274 0.35 9.53 0.89
C VAL A 274 -1.01 8.99 0.42
N ALA A 275 -1.02 7.99 -0.46
CA ALA A 275 -2.27 7.38 -0.96
C ALA A 275 -3.15 6.85 0.18
N ALA A 276 -2.53 6.39 1.28
CA ALA A 276 -3.21 6.11 2.54
C ALA A 276 -2.23 6.27 3.70
N ILE A 277 -2.44 7.26 4.54
CA ILE A 277 -1.64 7.47 5.75
C ILE A 277 -2.24 6.75 6.95
N THR A 278 -1.41 6.35 7.91
CA THR A 278 -1.87 5.78 9.17
C THR A 278 -2.60 6.82 9.99
N LEU A 279 -3.90 6.62 10.22
CA LEU A 279 -4.69 7.41 11.16
C LEU A 279 -4.51 6.83 12.56
N VAL A 280 -3.71 7.51 13.41
CA VAL A 280 -3.28 6.94 14.71
C VAL A 280 -4.46 6.56 15.58
N ALA A 281 -5.50 7.40 15.70
CA ALA A 281 -6.67 7.11 16.51
C ALA A 281 -7.43 5.85 16.07
N GLU A 282 -7.65 5.70 14.74
CA GLU A 282 -8.32 4.52 14.16
C GLU A 282 -7.48 3.25 14.36
N SER A 283 -6.18 3.38 14.11
CA SER A 283 -5.21 2.29 14.24
C SER A 283 -5.07 1.83 15.68
N ALA A 284 -5.01 2.76 16.62
CA ALA A 284 -4.93 2.47 18.05
C ALA A 284 -6.17 1.71 18.55
N ARG A 285 -7.37 2.09 18.09
CA ARG A 285 -8.59 1.33 18.41
C ARG A 285 -8.52 -0.11 17.91
N GLN A 286 -8.04 -0.31 16.69
CA GLN A 286 -7.89 -1.67 16.14
C GLN A 286 -6.85 -2.48 16.92
N VAL A 287 -5.71 -1.89 17.25
CA VAL A 287 -4.65 -2.56 18.03
C VAL A 287 -5.12 -2.86 19.43
N ALA A 288 -5.74 -1.90 20.12
CA ALA A 288 -6.27 -2.10 21.48
C ALA A 288 -7.29 -3.24 21.55
N ALA A 289 -8.22 -3.29 20.56
CA ALA A 289 -9.19 -4.39 20.45
C ALA A 289 -8.52 -5.75 20.24
N LYS A 290 -7.46 -5.82 19.42
CA LYS A 290 -6.68 -7.05 19.20
C LYS A 290 -5.91 -7.45 20.45
N ILE A 291 -5.30 -6.51 21.15
CA ILE A 291 -4.61 -6.79 22.44
C ILE A 291 -5.59 -7.35 23.47
N SER A 292 -6.77 -6.72 23.60
CA SER A 292 -7.80 -7.20 24.54
C SER A 292 -8.22 -8.66 24.24
N LYS A 293 -8.36 -9.02 22.98
CA LYS A 293 -8.65 -10.40 22.57
C LYS A 293 -7.52 -11.35 22.92
N LEU A 294 -6.26 -10.97 22.64
CA LEU A 294 -5.10 -11.80 22.97
C LEU A 294 -4.99 -12.06 24.48
N GLU A 295 -5.27 -11.06 25.32
CA GLU A 295 -5.28 -11.22 26.78
C GLU A 295 -6.39 -12.18 27.26
N LEU A 296 -7.46 -12.35 26.46
CA LEU A 296 -8.52 -13.34 26.71
C LEU A 296 -8.21 -14.72 26.08
N GLY A 297 -7.06 -14.87 25.40
CA GLY A 297 -6.71 -16.09 24.68
C GLY A 297 -7.51 -16.29 23.38
N GLU A 298 -8.15 -15.23 22.88
CA GLU A 298 -8.94 -15.27 21.65
C GLU A 298 -8.06 -15.03 20.39
N PRO A 299 -8.40 -15.65 19.24
CA PRO A 299 -7.68 -15.41 18.01
C PRO A 299 -7.93 -14.00 17.47
N VAL A 300 -6.90 -13.44 16.81
CA VAL A 300 -6.97 -12.14 16.17
C VAL A 300 -6.69 -12.23 14.66
N SER A 301 -7.31 -11.35 13.90
CA SER A 301 -7.02 -11.18 12.47
C SER A 301 -5.73 -10.39 12.24
N GLY A 302 -5.19 -10.46 11.04
CA GLY A 302 -3.98 -9.71 10.65
C GLY A 302 -2.67 -10.34 11.13
N LEU A 303 -2.71 -11.56 11.67
CA LEU A 303 -1.49 -12.33 11.93
C LEU A 303 -0.78 -12.61 10.60
N VAL A 304 0.48 -12.22 10.51
CA VAL A 304 1.29 -12.32 9.30
C VAL A 304 1.79 -13.75 9.13
N ASP A 305 1.50 -14.32 7.96
CA ASP A 305 2.12 -15.58 7.54
C ASP A 305 3.50 -15.31 6.97
N ARG A 306 4.54 -15.59 7.73
CA ARG A 306 5.94 -15.34 7.33
C ARG A 306 6.35 -16.13 6.09
N SER A 307 5.79 -17.31 5.86
CA SER A 307 6.07 -18.10 4.66
C SER A 307 5.54 -17.43 3.39
N ARG A 308 4.53 -16.60 3.53
CA ARG A 308 3.91 -15.82 2.45
C ARG A 308 4.45 -14.39 2.35
N GLY A 309 5.04 -13.87 3.43
CA GLY A 309 5.56 -12.52 3.52
C GLY A 309 4.51 -11.43 3.80
N TYR A 310 3.28 -11.81 4.20
CA TYR A 310 2.21 -10.83 4.50
C TYR A 310 1.07 -11.42 5.32
#